data_c0170c2ef49508e90e2d84cb68776086
#
_entry.id   c0170c2ef49508e90e2d84cb68776086
#
_cell.length_a   1.000
_cell.length_b   1.000
_cell.length_c   1.000
_cell.angle_alpha   90.00
_cell.angle_beta   90.00
_cell.angle_gamma   90.00
#
_symmetry.space_group_name_H-M   'P 1'
#
loop_
_entity.id
_entity.type
_entity.pdbx_description
1 polymer ?
#
loop_
_entity_poly.entity_id
_entity_poly.type
_entity_poly.pdbx_seq_one_letter_code
_entity_poly.pdbx_strand_id
1 'polypeptide(L)'
;MRISYLWVLFILFTFQIVAGQEEPSPPDWGIHFGYATQQAFPFNNEDYKLTQHHILGHLRLQQYQLGGFKVDVLSELGYYFSQHQLRNKWFTTTSYFDDFPDDFQEKMLTEKNIHQLAAHWGVSLNWFINPKIAVFGYGSIGPMWTSRLTERLAAGFAFSDNIGFGVKVKYKEHFWVSSTLVIRHESNANIKFPNSGHNSVGFRLGLVIN
;
A
#
# COMPACT_ATOMS: atom_id res chain seq x y z
N MET A 1 1.12 18.24 17.38
CA MET A 1 1.44 18.09 15.95
C MET A 1 2.85 17.51 15.81
N ARG A 2 2.99 16.20 15.77
CA ARG A 2 4.27 15.53 15.48
C ARG A 2 4.24 15.13 14.00
N ILE A 3 4.66 16.03 13.13
CA ILE A 3 5.01 15.68 11.76
C ILE A 3 6.19 14.70 11.90
N SER A 4 5.94 13.45 11.58
CA SER A 4 6.97 12.42 11.76
C SER A 4 8.14 12.74 10.84
N TYR A 5 9.33 12.86 11.39
CA TYR A 5 10.60 13.05 10.68
C TYR A 5 10.87 12.00 9.59
N LEU A 6 10.11 10.91 9.57
CA LEU A 6 10.09 9.92 8.49
C LEU A 6 9.79 10.54 7.10
N TRP A 7 8.93 11.52 7.02
CA TRP A 7 8.59 12.21 5.76
C TRP A 7 9.77 13.03 5.22
N VAL A 8 10.46 13.72 6.14
CA VAL A 8 11.65 14.51 5.77
C VAL A 8 12.78 13.59 5.32
N LEU A 9 12.96 12.45 5.99
CA LEU A 9 13.94 11.43 5.60
C LEU A 9 13.60 10.79 4.25
N PHE A 10 12.32 10.51 3.96
CA PHE A 10 11.91 9.95 2.68
C PHE A 10 12.15 10.95 1.53
N ILE A 11 11.82 12.23 1.74
CA ILE A 11 12.07 13.29 0.75
C ILE A 11 13.58 13.49 0.56
N LEU A 12 14.39 13.51 1.62
CA LEU A 12 15.84 13.64 1.54
C LEU A 12 16.49 12.42 0.88
N PHE A 13 15.95 11.22 1.12
CA PHE A 13 16.43 9.99 0.50
C PHE A 13 16.14 9.98 -1.02
N THR A 14 14.95 10.46 -1.43
CA THR A 14 14.63 10.61 -2.85
C THR A 14 15.51 11.65 -3.55
N PHE A 15 15.90 12.73 -2.88
CA PHE A 15 16.83 13.72 -3.44
C PHE A 15 18.27 13.19 -3.60
N GLN A 16 18.74 12.30 -2.72
CA GLN A 16 20.07 11.70 -2.87
C GLN A 16 20.13 10.60 -3.95
N ILE A 17 19.03 9.94 -4.24
CA ILE A 17 18.94 8.98 -5.35
C ILE A 17 19.11 9.69 -6.70
N VAL A 18 18.70 10.95 -6.83
CA VAL A 18 18.90 11.75 -8.04
C VAL A 18 20.39 12.00 -8.36
N ALA A 19 21.29 11.83 -7.40
CA ALA A 19 22.74 11.94 -7.61
C ALA A 19 23.40 10.62 -8.09
N GLY A 20 22.65 9.52 -8.18
CA GLY A 20 23.12 8.25 -8.74
C GLY A 20 23.28 8.32 -10.26
N GLN A 21 24.13 7.46 -10.80
CA GLN A 21 24.22 7.30 -12.27
C GLN A 21 22.91 6.68 -12.79
N GLU A 22 22.24 7.39 -13.68
CA GLU A 22 21.06 6.88 -14.38
C GLU A 22 21.51 5.77 -15.34
N GLU A 23 20.98 4.57 -15.19
CA GLU A 23 21.17 3.51 -16.17
C GLU A 23 20.07 3.62 -17.24
N PRO A 24 20.43 3.84 -18.52
CA PRO A 24 19.46 3.80 -19.60
C PRO A 24 18.88 2.38 -19.68
N SER A 25 17.66 2.21 -19.26
CA SER A 25 16.94 0.93 -19.33
C SER A 25 15.53 1.18 -19.85
N PRO A 26 15.00 0.26 -20.68
CA PRO A 26 13.63 0.39 -21.16
C PRO A 26 12.68 0.46 -19.94
N PRO A 27 11.56 1.17 -20.04
CA PRO A 27 10.57 1.22 -18.99
C PRO A 27 10.00 -0.18 -18.75
N ASP A 28 10.00 -0.62 -17.49
CA ASP A 28 9.28 -1.83 -17.11
C ASP A 28 7.85 -1.46 -16.78
N TRP A 29 6.92 -2.28 -17.21
CA TRP A 29 5.55 -2.21 -16.76
C TRP A 29 5.09 -3.58 -16.26
N GLY A 30 4.14 -3.57 -15.37
CA GLY A 30 3.68 -4.82 -14.78
C GLY A 30 2.27 -4.71 -14.23
N ILE A 31 1.72 -5.88 -13.93
CA ILE A 31 0.44 -6.03 -13.27
C ILE A 31 0.61 -6.94 -12.07
N HIS A 32 0.01 -6.55 -10.95
CA HIS A 32 0.05 -7.27 -9.70
C HIS A 32 -1.37 -7.57 -9.23
N PHE A 33 -1.57 -8.77 -8.73
CA PHE A 33 -2.78 -9.20 -8.04
C PHE A 33 -2.42 -9.55 -6.61
N GLY A 34 -3.28 -9.20 -5.67
CA GLY A 34 -2.99 -9.50 -4.29
C GLY A 34 -4.20 -9.59 -3.39
N TYR A 35 -3.90 -10.08 -2.20
CA TYR A 35 -4.83 -10.20 -1.09
C TYR A 35 -4.17 -9.67 0.17
N ALA A 36 -4.94 -8.96 1.01
CA ALA A 36 -4.48 -8.48 2.31
C ALA A 36 -5.61 -8.57 3.33
N THR A 37 -5.24 -8.66 4.60
CA THR A 37 -6.18 -8.71 5.72
C THR A 37 -5.61 -8.08 6.97
N GLN A 38 -6.47 -7.61 7.85
CA GLN A 38 -6.11 -7.15 9.19
C GLN A 38 -6.13 -8.30 10.23
N GLN A 39 -6.69 -9.45 9.89
CA GLN A 39 -6.80 -10.60 10.78
C GLN A 39 -5.52 -11.43 10.86
N ALA A 40 -4.47 -11.09 10.11
CA ALA A 40 -3.19 -11.78 10.14
C ALA A 40 -2.13 -11.00 10.94
N PHE A 41 -1.11 -11.74 11.44
CA PHE A 41 0.07 -11.13 12.07
C PHE A 41 0.70 -10.08 11.11
N PRO A 42 1.09 -8.90 11.60
CA PRO A 42 1.24 -8.49 13.00
C PRO A 42 -0.01 -7.85 13.63
N PHE A 43 -1.11 -7.69 12.90
CA PHE A 43 -2.25 -6.91 13.38
C PHE A 43 -3.21 -7.74 14.23
N ASN A 44 -3.62 -8.94 13.78
CA ASN A 44 -4.50 -9.87 14.49
C ASN A 44 -5.71 -9.22 15.14
N ASN A 45 -6.34 -8.25 14.49
CA ASN A 45 -7.44 -7.50 15.08
C ASN A 45 -8.74 -8.30 15.01
N GLU A 46 -9.42 -8.45 16.15
CA GLU A 46 -10.70 -9.17 16.30
C GLU A 46 -11.90 -8.23 16.37
N ASP A 47 -11.68 -6.95 16.67
CA ASP A 47 -12.74 -5.96 16.87
C ASP A 47 -13.45 -5.59 15.57
N TYR A 48 -12.77 -5.72 14.44
CA TYR A 48 -13.33 -5.56 13.12
C TYR A 48 -12.65 -6.47 12.09
N LYS A 49 -13.39 -6.81 11.04
CA LYS A 49 -12.89 -7.55 9.88
C LYS A 49 -12.49 -6.55 8.80
N LEU A 50 -11.33 -6.75 8.19
CA LEU A 50 -10.95 -6.12 6.92
C LEU A 50 -10.24 -7.15 6.06
N THR A 51 -10.81 -7.45 4.89
CA THR A 51 -10.17 -8.24 3.84
C THR A 51 -10.16 -7.44 2.55
N GLN A 52 -9.12 -7.58 1.75
CA GLN A 52 -8.89 -6.74 0.60
C GLN A 52 -8.31 -7.55 -0.55
N HIS A 53 -8.93 -7.48 -1.72
CA HIS A 53 -8.39 -7.95 -2.99
C HIS A 53 -7.96 -6.73 -3.80
N HIS A 54 -6.86 -6.83 -4.53
CA HIS A 54 -6.41 -5.70 -5.33
C HIS A 54 -5.75 -6.12 -6.64
N ILE A 55 -5.84 -5.20 -7.59
CA ILE A 55 -5.10 -5.22 -8.85
C ILE A 55 -4.34 -3.90 -8.98
N LEU A 56 -3.06 -3.98 -9.33
CA LEU A 56 -2.18 -2.83 -9.50
C LEU A 56 -1.49 -2.93 -10.85
N GLY A 57 -1.55 -1.84 -11.62
CA GLY A 57 -0.61 -1.59 -12.69
C GLY A 57 0.58 -0.82 -12.15
N HIS A 58 1.80 -1.19 -12.51
CA HIS A 58 2.98 -0.41 -12.18
C HIS A 58 3.80 -0.07 -13.41
N LEU A 59 4.51 1.05 -13.36
CA LEU A 59 5.45 1.53 -14.35
C LEU A 59 6.73 1.93 -13.63
N ARG A 60 7.89 1.39 -14.06
CA ARG A 60 9.18 1.91 -13.66
C ARG A 60 9.47 3.17 -14.45
N LEU A 61 9.63 4.28 -13.74
CA LEU A 61 9.93 5.57 -14.32
C LEU A 61 11.43 5.74 -14.58
N GLN A 62 12.25 5.32 -13.59
CA GLN A 62 13.71 5.45 -13.62
C GLN A 62 14.36 4.30 -12.88
N GLN A 63 15.62 4.01 -13.22
CA GLN A 63 16.47 3.06 -12.51
C GLN A 63 17.84 3.68 -12.27
N TYR A 64 18.35 3.47 -11.07
CA TYR A 64 19.68 3.94 -10.65
C TYR A 64 20.50 2.77 -10.11
N GLN A 65 21.82 2.84 -10.26
CA GLN A 65 22.76 1.93 -9.62
C GLN A 65 23.25 2.55 -8.30
N LEU A 66 23.11 1.86 -7.20
CA LEU A 66 23.59 2.25 -5.88
C LEU A 66 24.44 1.12 -5.27
N GLY A 67 25.74 1.15 -5.52
CA GLY A 67 26.63 0.04 -5.14
C GLY A 67 26.18 -1.29 -5.77
N GLY A 68 25.92 -2.29 -4.94
CA GLY A 68 25.43 -3.61 -5.37
C GLY A 68 23.92 -3.69 -5.62
N PHE A 69 23.18 -2.56 -5.51
CA PHE A 69 21.74 -2.52 -5.63
C PHE A 69 21.30 -1.75 -6.87
N LYS A 70 20.17 -2.19 -7.47
CA LYS A 70 19.42 -1.38 -8.41
C LYS A 70 18.22 -0.75 -7.71
N VAL A 71 18.07 0.55 -7.87
CA VAL A 71 16.99 1.33 -7.27
C VAL A 71 16.01 1.72 -8.37
N ASP A 72 14.80 1.19 -8.31
CA ASP A 72 13.74 1.52 -9.26
C ASP A 72 12.82 2.59 -8.64
N VAL A 73 12.54 3.65 -9.39
CA VAL A 73 11.48 4.62 -9.09
C VAL A 73 10.23 4.22 -9.83
N LEU A 74 9.14 4.08 -9.11
CA LEU A 74 7.91 3.48 -9.59
C LEU A 74 6.73 4.44 -9.53
N SER A 75 5.81 4.30 -10.48
CA SER A 75 4.45 4.82 -10.41
C SER A 75 3.47 3.66 -10.47
N GLU A 76 2.44 3.68 -9.63
CA GLU A 76 1.44 2.61 -9.55
C GLU A 76 0.03 3.18 -9.57
N LEU A 77 -0.87 2.47 -10.27
CA LEU A 77 -2.30 2.69 -10.20
C LEU A 77 -2.96 1.43 -9.69
N GLY A 78 -3.75 1.56 -8.63
CA GLY A 78 -4.37 0.42 -7.94
C GLY A 78 -5.87 0.58 -7.78
N TYR A 79 -6.56 -0.54 -8.02
CA TYR A 79 -7.93 -0.74 -7.58
C TYR A 79 -7.95 -1.78 -6.48
N TYR A 80 -8.67 -1.47 -5.40
CA TYR A 80 -8.83 -2.32 -4.23
C TYR A 80 -10.32 -2.53 -3.95
N PHE A 81 -10.69 -3.78 -3.77
CA PHE A 81 -11.99 -4.20 -3.30
C PHE A 81 -11.85 -4.76 -1.90
N SER A 82 -12.45 -4.11 -0.93
CA SER A 82 -12.37 -4.48 0.47
C SER A 82 -13.74 -4.85 1.02
N GLN A 83 -13.76 -5.83 1.91
CA GLN A 83 -14.91 -6.15 2.77
C GLN A 83 -14.55 -5.75 4.18
N HIS A 84 -15.40 -4.94 4.79
CA HIS A 84 -15.21 -4.42 6.13
C HIS A 84 -16.46 -4.63 6.98
N GLN A 85 -16.27 -4.98 8.25
CA GLN A 85 -17.34 -5.12 9.23
C GLN A 85 -16.79 -4.86 10.63
N LEU A 86 -17.39 -3.93 11.37
CA LEU A 86 -17.18 -3.81 12.81
C LEU A 86 -17.79 -5.05 13.50
N ARG A 87 -17.03 -5.72 14.37
CA ARG A 87 -17.48 -6.90 15.12
C ARG A 87 -17.78 -6.59 16.57
N ASN A 88 -16.98 -5.74 17.17
CA ASN A 88 -17.11 -5.29 18.54
C ASN A 88 -17.62 -3.85 18.58
N LYS A 89 -18.90 -3.64 18.91
CA LYS A 89 -19.47 -2.29 19.00
C LYS A 89 -18.83 -1.41 20.07
N TRP A 90 -18.21 -2.02 21.09
CA TRP A 90 -17.54 -1.32 22.18
C TRP A 90 -16.10 -0.90 21.83
N PHE A 91 -15.58 -1.35 20.71
CA PHE A 91 -14.28 -0.92 20.16
C PHE A 91 -14.24 0.58 19.87
N THR A 92 -15.38 1.13 19.57
CA THR A 92 -15.55 2.57 19.32
C THR A 92 -16.17 3.22 20.52
N THR A 93 -15.44 4.13 21.21
CA THR A 93 -15.97 4.87 22.35
C THR A 93 -17.08 5.82 21.93
N THR A 94 -18.09 6.01 22.77
CA THR A 94 -19.24 6.89 22.50
C THR A 94 -18.85 8.33 22.21
N SER A 95 -17.85 8.89 22.90
CA SER A 95 -17.31 10.23 22.63
C SER A 95 -16.69 10.38 21.23
N TYR A 96 -16.41 9.28 20.58
CA TYR A 96 -15.91 9.27 19.20
C TYR A 96 -17.01 9.52 18.18
N PHE A 97 -18.28 9.40 18.57
CA PHE A 97 -19.45 9.45 17.69
C PHE A 97 -20.47 10.52 18.05
N ASP A 98 -20.15 11.44 18.98
CA ASP A 98 -21.05 12.51 19.36
C ASP A 98 -21.51 13.38 18.16
N ASP A 99 -20.71 13.39 17.09
CA ASP A 99 -21.02 14.06 15.82
C ASP A 99 -21.73 13.17 14.77
N PHE A 100 -22.03 11.90 15.11
CA PHE A 100 -22.67 10.95 14.19
C PHE A 100 -24.11 10.62 14.63
N PRO A 101 -24.99 10.22 13.68
CA PRO A 101 -26.32 9.74 14.02
C PRO A 101 -26.31 8.55 14.98
N ASP A 102 -27.32 8.41 15.83
CA ASP A 102 -27.48 7.36 16.83
C ASP A 102 -27.37 5.93 16.24
N ASP A 103 -27.72 5.75 14.98
CA ASP A 103 -27.68 4.47 14.26
C ASP A 103 -26.31 4.17 13.59
N PHE A 104 -25.34 5.05 13.77
CA PHE A 104 -24.03 4.91 13.11
C PHE A 104 -23.30 3.63 13.50
N GLN A 105 -23.26 3.30 14.80
CA GLN A 105 -22.63 2.07 15.28
C GLN A 105 -23.30 0.82 14.67
N GLU A 106 -24.62 0.78 14.63
CA GLU A 106 -25.38 -0.35 14.06
C GLU A 106 -25.08 -0.50 12.55
N LYS A 107 -24.97 0.61 11.84
CA LYS A 107 -24.57 0.60 10.42
C LYS A 107 -23.16 0.07 10.22
N MET A 108 -22.24 0.25 11.19
CA MET A 108 -20.89 -0.28 11.08
C MET A 108 -20.81 -1.80 11.35
N LEU A 109 -21.74 -2.37 12.12
CA LEU A 109 -21.86 -3.80 12.35
C LEU A 109 -22.26 -4.60 11.11
N THR A 110 -22.84 -3.93 10.12
CA THR A 110 -23.18 -4.55 8.83
C THR A 110 -21.96 -4.61 7.92
N GLU A 111 -21.71 -5.78 7.31
CA GLU A 111 -20.63 -5.92 6.34
C GLU A 111 -20.79 -4.96 5.16
N LYS A 112 -19.70 -4.29 4.77
CA LYS A 112 -19.66 -3.31 3.71
C LYS A 112 -18.64 -3.69 2.66
N ASN A 113 -19.03 -3.53 1.41
CA ASN A 113 -18.11 -3.57 0.28
C ASN A 113 -17.57 -2.15 0.02
N ILE A 114 -16.27 -2.02 0.00
CA ILE A 114 -15.56 -0.75 -0.17
C ILE A 114 -14.73 -0.84 -1.45
N HIS A 115 -14.92 0.13 -2.34
CA HIS A 115 -14.11 0.30 -3.54
C HIS A 115 -13.13 1.44 -3.33
N GLN A 116 -11.87 1.21 -3.69
CA GLN A 116 -10.81 2.20 -3.53
C GLN A 116 -10.01 2.30 -4.82
N LEU A 117 -9.62 3.52 -5.16
CA LEU A 117 -8.68 3.82 -6.24
C LEU A 117 -7.50 4.55 -5.64
N ALA A 118 -6.28 4.13 -5.96
CA ALA A 118 -5.07 4.73 -5.45
C ALA A 118 -4.04 4.95 -6.55
N ALA A 119 -3.32 6.07 -6.47
CA ALA A 119 -2.15 6.34 -7.29
C ALA A 119 -0.96 6.49 -6.35
N HIS A 120 0.07 5.66 -6.54
CA HIS A 120 1.24 5.66 -5.67
C HIS A 120 2.51 6.04 -6.46
N TRP A 121 3.43 6.67 -5.74
CA TRP A 121 4.83 6.77 -6.11
C TRP A 121 5.64 5.93 -5.14
N GLY A 122 6.58 5.18 -5.64
CA GLY A 122 7.34 4.25 -4.83
C GLY A 122 8.78 4.08 -5.27
N VAL A 123 9.51 3.38 -4.42
CA VAL A 123 10.89 2.99 -4.64
C VAL A 123 11.04 1.51 -4.34
N SER A 124 11.75 0.80 -5.20
CA SER A 124 12.16 -0.59 -4.97
C SER A 124 13.68 -0.69 -4.98
N LEU A 125 14.23 -1.27 -3.93
CA LEU A 125 15.65 -1.55 -3.79
C LEU A 125 15.89 -3.03 -4.11
N ASN A 126 16.55 -3.32 -5.23
CA ASN A 126 16.71 -4.67 -5.76
C ASN A 126 18.16 -5.15 -5.62
N TRP A 127 18.33 -6.29 -4.99
CA TRP A 127 19.60 -7.02 -4.92
C TRP A 127 19.52 -8.30 -5.75
N PHE A 128 20.36 -8.36 -6.79
CA PHE A 128 20.42 -9.51 -7.68
C PHE A 128 21.35 -10.58 -7.12
N ILE A 129 20.78 -11.71 -6.70
CA ILE A 129 21.52 -12.89 -6.27
C ILE A 129 22.24 -13.51 -7.49
N ASN A 130 21.58 -13.48 -8.63
CA ASN A 130 22.12 -13.88 -9.94
C ASN A 130 21.30 -13.18 -11.05
N PRO A 131 21.66 -13.32 -12.34
CA PRO A 131 20.93 -12.64 -13.44
C PRO A 131 19.45 -13.02 -13.59
N LYS A 132 18.99 -14.05 -12.87
CA LYS A 132 17.59 -14.53 -12.95
C LYS A 132 16.79 -14.35 -11.67
N ILE A 133 17.44 -14.04 -10.55
CA ILE A 133 16.78 -13.97 -9.24
C ILE A 133 17.23 -12.68 -8.53
N ALA A 134 16.26 -11.89 -8.11
CA ALA A 134 16.49 -10.75 -7.23
C ALA A 134 15.56 -10.79 -6.02
N VAL A 135 16.07 -10.38 -4.87
CA VAL A 135 15.27 -10.00 -3.70
C VAL A 135 15.13 -8.49 -3.68
N PHE A 136 14.03 -7.99 -3.15
CA PHE A 136 13.80 -6.55 -3.12
C PHE A 136 13.04 -6.09 -1.89
N GLY A 137 13.38 -4.89 -1.43
CA GLY A 137 12.57 -4.09 -0.52
C GLY A 137 11.79 -3.06 -1.33
N TYR A 138 10.59 -2.71 -0.89
CA TYR A 138 9.66 -1.86 -1.60
C TYR A 138 8.95 -0.92 -0.63
N GLY A 139 8.77 0.33 -1.03
CA GLY A 139 7.95 1.31 -0.34
C GLY A 139 7.23 2.21 -1.34
N SER A 140 5.96 2.49 -1.10
CA SER A 140 5.20 3.44 -1.91
C SER A 140 4.17 4.19 -1.08
N ILE A 141 3.79 5.36 -1.58
CA ILE A 141 2.81 6.24 -0.96
C ILE A 141 2.05 7.01 -2.03
N GLY A 142 0.80 7.34 -1.73
CA GLY A 142 0.08 8.24 -2.60
C GLY A 142 -1.37 8.50 -2.21
N PRO A 143 -2.03 9.39 -2.95
CA PRO A 143 -3.44 9.67 -2.77
C PRO A 143 -4.30 8.46 -3.11
N MET A 144 -5.40 8.37 -2.38
CA MET A 144 -6.41 7.34 -2.53
C MET A 144 -7.80 7.97 -2.42
N TRP A 145 -8.76 7.38 -3.10
CA TRP A 145 -10.17 7.62 -2.89
C TRP A 145 -10.84 6.35 -2.37
N THR A 146 -11.71 6.48 -1.35
CA THR A 146 -12.48 5.38 -0.78
C THR A 146 -13.99 5.65 -0.86
N SER A 147 -14.76 4.65 -1.29
CA SER A 147 -16.18 4.81 -1.59
C SER A 147 -17.10 4.83 -0.37
N ARG A 148 -16.64 4.33 0.78
CA ARG A 148 -17.48 4.13 1.97
C ARG A 148 -16.80 4.63 3.23
N LEU A 149 -17.64 5.14 4.12
CA LEU A 149 -17.29 5.47 5.50
C LEU A 149 -17.26 4.20 6.35
N THR A 150 -16.23 4.07 7.16
CA THR A 150 -16.10 3.09 8.25
C THR A 150 -15.96 3.81 9.58
N GLU A 151 -15.96 3.08 10.69
CA GLU A 151 -15.67 3.66 12.02
C GLU A 151 -14.22 4.15 12.17
N ARG A 152 -13.35 3.81 11.22
CA ARG A 152 -11.92 4.13 11.26
C ARG A 152 -11.46 5.11 10.18
N LEU A 153 -12.18 5.19 9.06
CA LEU A 153 -11.77 6.00 7.92
C LEU A 153 -12.99 6.63 7.23
N ALA A 154 -12.95 7.95 7.09
CA ALA A 154 -13.97 8.69 6.36
C ALA A 154 -13.97 8.34 4.87
N ALA A 155 -15.15 8.37 4.26
CA ALA A 155 -15.28 8.23 2.80
C ALA A 155 -14.69 9.45 2.07
N GLY A 156 -14.20 9.22 0.86
CA GLY A 156 -13.63 10.22 -0.03
C GLY A 156 -12.11 10.16 -0.07
N PHE A 157 -11.46 11.31 -0.01
CA PHE A 157 -10.01 11.44 -0.14
C PHE A 157 -9.27 10.88 1.09
N ALA A 158 -8.22 10.10 0.81
CA ALA A 158 -7.32 9.52 1.80
C ALA A 158 -5.93 9.33 1.19
N PHE A 159 -5.02 8.73 1.95
CA PHE A 159 -3.68 8.31 1.54
C PHE A 159 -3.53 6.81 1.78
N SER A 160 -2.67 6.19 0.99
CA SER A 160 -2.29 4.79 1.13
C SER A 160 -0.77 4.68 1.09
N ASP A 161 -0.22 4.07 2.13
CA ASP A 161 1.20 3.81 2.29
C ASP A 161 1.43 2.31 2.25
N ASN A 162 2.44 1.87 1.51
CA ASN A 162 2.80 0.47 1.42
C ASN A 162 4.28 0.30 1.74
N ILE A 163 4.60 -0.76 2.46
CA ILE A 163 5.96 -1.25 2.64
C ILE A 163 5.96 -2.77 2.46
N GLY A 164 6.98 -3.30 1.82
CA GLY A 164 7.06 -4.72 1.58
C GLY A 164 8.44 -5.21 1.21
N PHE A 165 8.57 -6.51 1.11
CA PHE A 165 9.73 -7.17 0.58
C PHE A 165 9.30 -8.39 -0.23
N GLY A 166 10.13 -8.75 -1.20
CA GLY A 166 9.75 -9.82 -2.10
C GLY A 166 10.92 -10.41 -2.87
N VAL A 167 10.57 -11.33 -3.74
CA VAL A 167 11.46 -11.96 -4.68
C VAL A 167 10.90 -11.80 -6.09
N LYS A 168 11.78 -11.56 -7.06
CA LYS A 168 11.44 -11.61 -8.48
C LYS A 168 12.34 -12.61 -9.20
N VAL A 169 11.74 -13.39 -10.07
CA VAL A 169 12.40 -14.45 -10.85
C VAL A 169 12.17 -14.20 -12.33
N LYS A 170 13.23 -14.20 -13.10
CA LYS A 170 13.19 -14.08 -14.57
C LYS A 170 12.69 -15.39 -15.17
N TYR A 171 11.50 -15.34 -15.74
CA TYR A 171 10.88 -16.51 -16.40
C TYR A 171 11.35 -16.66 -17.86
N LYS A 172 11.36 -15.55 -18.59
CA LYS A 172 11.86 -15.43 -19.98
C LYS A 172 12.65 -14.15 -20.11
N GLU A 173 13.24 -13.91 -21.27
CA GLU A 173 14.13 -12.77 -21.53
C GLU A 173 13.56 -11.43 -21.07
N HIS A 174 12.27 -11.20 -21.32
CA HIS A 174 11.57 -9.96 -20.99
C HIS A 174 10.49 -10.12 -19.91
N PHE A 175 10.40 -11.29 -19.28
CA PHE A 175 9.33 -11.58 -18.30
C PHE A 175 9.88 -11.93 -16.94
N TRP A 176 9.39 -11.21 -15.95
CA TRP A 176 9.65 -11.48 -14.54
C TRP A 176 8.35 -11.82 -13.81
N VAL A 177 8.43 -12.78 -12.92
CA VAL A 177 7.38 -13.09 -11.94
C VAL A 177 7.87 -12.60 -10.59
N SER A 178 7.03 -11.88 -9.86
CA SER A 178 7.33 -11.39 -8.51
C SER A 178 6.35 -11.90 -7.48
N SER A 179 6.83 -12.10 -6.27
CA SER A 179 6.00 -12.34 -5.08
C SER A 179 6.45 -11.37 -3.99
N THR A 180 5.51 -10.65 -3.40
CA THR A 180 5.77 -9.60 -2.40
C THR A 180 4.88 -9.80 -1.19
N LEU A 181 5.45 -9.84 -0.01
CA LEU A 181 4.74 -9.61 1.24
C LEU A 181 4.64 -8.10 1.45
N VAL A 182 3.43 -7.59 1.73
CA VAL A 182 3.17 -6.17 1.85
C VAL A 182 2.37 -5.85 3.10
N ILE A 183 2.74 -4.77 3.77
CA ILE A 183 1.95 -4.10 4.79
C ILE A 183 1.43 -2.82 4.16
N ARG A 184 0.13 -2.58 4.30
CA ARG A 184 -0.54 -1.38 3.83
C ARG A 184 -1.17 -0.62 4.98
N HIS A 185 -0.98 0.69 5.00
CA HIS A 185 -1.66 1.63 5.87
C HIS A 185 -2.53 2.57 5.05
N GLU A 186 -3.73 2.87 5.55
CA GLU A 186 -4.70 3.79 4.94
C GLU A 186 -5.13 4.82 5.97
N SER A 187 -5.03 6.11 5.63
CA SER A 187 -5.45 7.20 6.51
C SER A 187 -5.77 8.46 5.71
N ASN A 188 -6.53 9.39 6.26
CA ASN A 188 -6.83 10.64 5.59
C ASN A 188 -6.07 11.85 6.18
N ALA A 189 -4.97 11.60 6.93
CA ALA A 189 -4.14 12.62 7.55
C ALA A 189 -4.91 13.63 8.44
N ASN A 190 -6.02 13.19 9.06
CA ASN A 190 -6.94 14.03 9.86
C ASN A 190 -7.65 15.14 9.07
N ILE A 191 -7.76 15.01 7.75
CA ILE A 191 -8.53 15.97 6.93
C ILE A 191 -10.03 15.87 7.25
N LYS A 192 -10.49 14.65 7.55
CA LYS A 192 -11.90 14.38 7.88
C LYS A 192 -11.99 13.26 8.91
N PHE A 193 -12.89 13.40 9.86
CA PHE A 193 -13.18 12.37 10.86
C PHE A 193 -14.18 11.34 10.31
N PRO A 194 -14.04 10.03 10.64
CA PRO A 194 -12.98 9.38 11.44
C PRO A 194 -11.68 9.19 10.68
N ASN A 195 -10.54 9.12 11.42
CA ASN A 195 -9.22 8.83 10.88
C ASN A 195 -8.32 8.01 11.82
N SER A 196 -8.82 6.92 12.36
CA SER A 196 -7.95 5.93 13.02
C SER A 196 -7.18 5.06 12.02
N GLY A 197 -7.61 5.12 10.76
CA GLY A 197 -6.98 4.40 9.66
C GLY A 197 -7.18 2.87 9.70
N HIS A 198 -6.81 2.23 8.61
CA HIS A 198 -6.77 0.78 8.48
C HIS A 198 -5.35 0.30 8.23
N ASN A 199 -5.01 -0.86 8.78
CA ASN A 199 -3.77 -1.56 8.48
C ASN A 199 -4.11 -2.93 7.93
N SER A 200 -3.35 -3.41 6.98
CA SER A 200 -3.48 -4.77 6.46
C SER A 200 -2.12 -5.35 6.10
N VAL A 201 -2.01 -6.66 6.18
CA VAL A 201 -0.86 -7.43 5.72
C VAL A 201 -1.34 -8.43 4.68
N GLY A 202 -0.54 -8.62 3.65
CA GLY A 202 -0.92 -9.50 2.56
C GLY A 202 0.22 -9.82 1.62
N PHE A 203 -0.14 -10.40 0.51
CA PHE A 203 0.80 -10.77 -0.54
C PHE A 203 0.32 -10.25 -1.90
N ARG A 204 1.28 -10.06 -2.79
CA ARG A 204 1.08 -9.72 -4.20
C ARG A 204 1.84 -10.69 -5.08
N LEU A 205 1.22 -11.12 -6.17
CA LEU A 205 1.87 -11.81 -7.28
C LEU A 205 1.87 -10.88 -8.48
N GLY A 206 3.02 -10.70 -9.10
CA GLY A 206 3.20 -9.77 -10.21
C GLY A 206 3.80 -10.42 -11.44
N LEU A 207 3.38 -9.92 -12.60
CA LEU A 207 4.02 -10.14 -13.89
C LEU A 207 4.60 -8.80 -14.35
N VAL A 208 5.88 -8.77 -14.63
CA VAL A 208 6.61 -7.57 -15.05
C VAL A 208 7.28 -7.84 -16.39
N ILE A 209 7.17 -6.88 -17.29
CA ILE A 209 7.74 -6.94 -18.65
C ILE A 209 8.72 -5.78 -18.80
N ASN A 210 9.94 -6.09 -19.27
CA ASN A 210 11.03 -5.15 -19.56
C ASN A 210 11.58 -5.29 -20.99
#